data_874848722df6f7b97f5631da86c975d1
#
_entry.id   874848722df6f7b97f5631da86c975d1
#
_cell.length_a   1.000
_cell.length_b   1.000
_cell.length_c   1.000
_cell.angle_alpha   90.00
_cell.angle_beta   90.00
_cell.angle_gamma   90.00
#
_symmetry.space_group_name_H-M   'P 1'
#
loop_
_entity.id
_entity.type
_entity.pdbx_description
1 polymer ?
#
loop_
_entity_poly.entity_id
_entity_poly.type
_entity_poly.pdbx_seq_one_letter_code
_entity_poly.pdbx_strand_id
1 'polypeptide(L)'
;KDFTAIDRLCYTGKRGMGALEYVPASSEMSDIDENINVSEMVKFASDVLNQRKLITLNAQEKLTYSQLVQVGSSAGGARAKALIAWNEKTNEIRSGQLNIDEDYDYWLMKFDNVAKNGDHGLEDVPEYTLIEYAYYKMALDAGILMSDCRIYSNAGENHFMTKRFDRIHGKKVHMQSLGAMAHISYKEPRLCSYEMAAGYMREIYLPMKDIEQFYSRMVFNCVAVNQDDHVKNISFLMNRSGEWRLSPAY
;
A
#
# COMPACT_ATOMS: atom_id res chain seq x y z
N LYS A 1 -10.06 25.19 6.06
CA LYS A 1 -9.95 25.31 4.59
C LYS A 1 -10.07 23.89 4.03
N ASP A 2 -11.08 23.65 3.21
CA ASP A 2 -11.22 22.36 2.55
C ASP A 2 -10.16 22.25 1.45
N PHE A 3 -9.37 21.17 1.49
CA PHE A 3 -8.38 20.88 0.45
C PHE A 3 -9.12 20.52 -0.86
N THR A 4 -8.80 21.23 -1.92
CA THR A 4 -9.29 20.90 -3.27
C THR A 4 -8.63 19.62 -3.81
N ALA A 5 -9.15 19.06 -4.91
CA ALA A 5 -8.51 17.94 -5.58
C ALA A 5 -7.08 18.29 -6.06
N ILE A 6 -6.88 19.53 -6.53
CA ILE A 6 -5.57 20.04 -6.98
C ILE A 6 -4.59 20.12 -5.80
N ASP A 7 -5.03 20.67 -4.65
CA ASP A 7 -4.19 20.74 -3.47
C ASP A 7 -3.72 19.36 -3.03
N ARG A 8 -4.61 18.35 -3.11
CA ARG A 8 -4.27 16.95 -2.81
C ARG A 8 -3.24 16.37 -3.78
N LEU A 9 -3.36 16.66 -5.08
CA LEU A 9 -2.37 16.23 -6.06
C LEU A 9 -1.02 16.91 -5.82
N CYS A 10 -1.00 18.22 -5.60
CA CYS A 10 0.22 18.96 -5.25
C CYS A 10 0.85 18.44 -3.94
N TYR A 11 0.04 18.09 -2.94
CA TYR A 11 0.53 17.47 -1.71
C TYR A 11 1.12 16.08 -1.95
N THR A 12 0.52 15.28 -2.84
CA THR A 12 1.05 13.96 -3.24
C THR A 12 2.39 14.10 -3.94
N GLY A 13 2.54 15.07 -4.84
CA GLY A 13 3.80 15.36 -5.53
C GLY A 13 4.40 14.10 -6.17
N LYS A 14 5.64 13.75 -5.77
CA LYS A 14 6.37 12.57 -6.25
C LYS A 14 6.11 11.29 -5.44
N ARG A 15 5.32 11.36 -4.35
CA ARG A 15 5.14 10.29 -3.35
C ARG A 15 4.06 9.26 -3.73
N GLY A 16 3.31 9.51 -4.79
CA GLY A 16 2.19 8.66 -5.21
C GLY A 16 2.59 7.21 -5.51
N MET A 17 1.59 6.34 -5.45
CA MET A 17 1.70 4.99 -6.01
C MET A 17 1.79 5.08 -7.53
N GLY A 18 2.49 4.13 -8.15
CA GLY A 18 2.73 4.16 -9.58
C GLY A 18 3.79 5.18 -10.00
N ALA A 19 3.75 5.62 -11.27
CA ALA A 19 4.77 6.47 -11.88
C ALA A 19 4.34 7.93 -12.07
N LEU A 20 3.10 8.29 -11.75
CA LEU A 20 2.64 9.68 -11.89
C LEU A 20 3.28 10.58 -10.84
N GLU A 21 3.71 11.75 -11.28
CA GLU A 21 4.26 12.80 -10.46
C GLU A 21 3.52 14.11 -10.74
N TYR A 22 3.26 14.87 -9.67
CA TYR A 22 2.51 16.12 -9.76
C TYR A 22 3.40 17.29 -9.40
N VAL A 23 3.44 18.29 -10.29
CA VAL A 23 4.21 19.52 -10.11
C VAL A 23 3.30 20.75 -10.30
N PRO A 24 3.48 21.81 -9.50
CA PRO A 24 4.43 21.93 -8.40
C PRO A 24 4.03 21.04 -7.20
N ALA A 25 5.00 20.48 -6.50
CA ALA A 25 4.75 19.81 -5.22
C ALA A 25 4.61 20.85 -4.10
N SER A 26 3.59 20.73 -3.26
CA SER A 26 3.35 21.68 -2.16
C SER A 26 4.23 21.44 -0.93
N SER A 27 4.93 20.32 -0.87
CA SER A 27 5.92 20.00 0.16
C SER A 27 7.22 19.56 -0.52
N GLU A 28 8.30 20.31 -0.28
CA GLU A 28 9.63 19.76 -0.51
C GLU A 28 9.83 18.67 0.53
N MET A 29 10.08 17.44 0.06
CA MET A 29 10.58 16.40 0.96
C MET A 29 11.95 16.88 1.45
N SER A 30 12.13 16.93 2.76
CA SER A 30 13.48 16.81 3.30
C SER A 30 13.99 15.44 2.83
N ASP A 31 15.03 15.42 2.00
CA ASP A 31 15.71 14.20 1.56
C ASP A 31 16.48 13.61 2.77
N ILE A 32 15.73 13.25 3.82
CA ILE A 32 16.30 12.64 5.02
C ILE A 32 16.51 11.17 4.68
N ASP A 33 17.71 10.88 4.21
CA ASP A 33 18.20 9.53 3.95
C ASP A 33 18.85 8.96 5.22
N GLU A 34 18.05 8.84 6.29
CA GLU A 34 18.46 8.30 7.57
C GLU A 34 17.85 6.91 7.80
N ASN A 35 18.56 6.11 8.59
CA ASN A 35 18.05 4.81 9.03
C ASN A 35 16.85 5.02 9.96
N ILE A 36 15.72 4.37 9.64
CA ILE A 36 14.46 4.55 10.34
C ILE A 36 14.32 3.54 11.47
N ASN A 37 13.99 4.02 12.66
CA ASN A 37 13.63 3.18 13.80
C ASN A 37 12.14 2.78 13.71
N VAL A 38 11.87 1.49 13.46
CA VAL A 38 10.52 0.97 13.31
C VAL A 38 9.70 1.14 14.58
N SER A 39 10.27 0.90 15.77
CA SER A 39 9.54 1.06 17.05
C SER A 39 9.08 2.50 17.27
N GLU A 40 9.88 3.49 16.91
CA GLU A 40 9.49 4.90 17.02
C GLU A 40 8.41 5.26 15.98
N MET A 41 8.49 4.69 14.79
CA MET A 41 7.49 4.88 13.75
C MET A 41 6.12 4.28 14.15
N VAL A 42 6.11 3.09 14.75
CA VAL A 42 4.91 2.45 15.31
C VAL A 42 4.32 3.29 16.44
N LYS A 43 5.16 3.76 17.36
CA LYS A 43 4.74 4.65 18.44
C LYS A 43 4.12 5.95 17.90
N PHE A 44 4.75 6.57 16.92
CA PHE A 44 4.20 7.76 16.27
C PHE A 44 2.83 7.47 15.64
N ALA A 45 2.69 6.35 14.90
CA ALA A 45 1.43 5.94 14.29
C ALA A 45 0.32 5.75 15.36
N SER A 46 0.64 5.08 16.45
CA SER A 46 -0.27 4.89 17.58
C SER A 46 -0.68 6.20 18.22
N ASP A 47 0.25 7.13 18.44
CA ASP A 47 -0.02 8.44 19.02
C ASP A 47 -0.92 9.31 18.14
N VAL A 48 -0.72 9.27 16.82
CA VAL A 48 -1.56 9.96 15.83
C VAL A 48 -2.99 9.41 15.87
N LEU A 49 -3.15 8.09 15.86
CA LEU A 49 -4.48 7.45 15.89
C LEU A 49 -5.22 7.68 17.20
N ASN A 50 -4.51 7.71 18.31
CA ASN A 50 -5.08 7.97 19.62
C ASN A 50 -5.35 9.47 19.90
N GLN A 51 -5.13 10.34 18.90
CA GLN A 51 -5.31 11.81 19.04
C GLN A 51 -4.56 12.40 20.25
N ARG A 52 -3.43 11.82 20.62
CA ARG A 52 -2.62 12.33 21.72
C ARG A 52 -2.00 13.67 21.35
N LYS A 53 -2.29 14.71 22.12
CA LYS A 53 -1.83 16.11 21.89
C LYS A 53 -0.33 16.32 22.12
N LEU A 54 0.36 15.37 22.75
CA LEU A 54 1.79 15.46 23.08
C LEU A 54 2.54 14.28 22.49
N ILE A 55 3.04 14.46 21.28
CA ILE A 55 4.06 13.57 20.69
C ILE A 55 5.41 14.03 21.20
N THR A 56 6.11 13.17 21.93
CA THR A 56 7.39 13.49 22.62
C THR A 56 8.60 13.41 21.68
N LEU A 57 8.41 13.52 20.38
CA LEU A 57 9.49 13.56 19.40
C LEU A 57 9.98 15.00 19.22
N ASN A 58 11.24 15.16 18.84
CA ASN A 58 11.74 16.46 18.39
C ASN A 58 11.06 16.88 17.07
N ALA A 59 11.19 18.15 16.69
CA ALA A 59 10.50 18.67 15.51
C ALA A 59 10.91 17.97 14.20
N GLN A 60 12.17 17.54 14.10
CA GLN A 60 12.72 16.87 12.93
C GLN A 60 12.18 15.43 12.81
N GLU A 61 12.17 14.67 13.90
CA GLU A 61 11.61 13.31 13.96
C GLU A 61 10.12 13.32 13.63
N LYS A 62 9.35 14.28 14.18
CA LYS A 62 7.94 14.45 13.83
C LYS A 62 7.71 14.64 12.35
N LEU A 63 8.53 15.47 11.71
CA LEU A 63 8.42 15.73 10.28
C LEU A 63 8.70 14.46 9.47
N THR A 64 9.77 13.74 9.81
CA THR A 64 10.15 12.48 9.16
C THR A 64 9.07 11.44 9.29
N TYR A 65 8.60 11.13 10.50
CA TYR A 65 7.57 10.10 10.71
C TYR A 65 6.20 10.50 10.16
N SER A 66 5.83 11.78 10.21
CA SER A 66 4.57 12.23 9.59
C SER A 66 4.54 12.08 8.07
N GLN A 67 5.70 12.09 7.43
CA GLN A 67 5.81 11.84 5.99
C GLN A 67 5.77 10.35 5.64
N LEU A 68 6.29 9.49 6.52
CA LEU A 68 6.40 8.05 6.30
C LEU A 68 5.11 7.30 6.65
N VAL A 69 4.52 7.65 7.79
CA VAL A 69 3.32 6.99 8.29
C VAL A 69 2.09 7.55 7.59
N GLN A 70 1.40 6.68 6.90
CA GLN A 70 0.12 7.00 6.26
C GLN A 70 -1.01 6.39 7.08
N VAL A 71 -1.79 7.27 7.70
CA VAL A 71 -2.97 6.89 8.47
C VAL A 71 -4.21 7.24 7.66
N GLY A 72 -4.93 6.22 7.19
CA GLY A 72 -6.24 6.40 6.56
C GLY A 72 -6.25 7.10 5.19
N SER A 73 -5.14 7.17 4.46
CA SER A 73 -5.11 7.92 3.19
C SER A 73 -4.63 7.13 1.97
N SER A 74 -3.89 7.70 1.09
CA SER A 74 -3.61 7.36 -0.31
C SER A 74 -3.17 5.92 -0.66
N ALA A 75 -2.75 5.09 0.28
CA ALA A 75 -2.36 3.70 -0.02
C ALA A 75 -3.51 2.67 0.15
N GLY A 76 -4.75 3.14 0.39
CA GLY A 76 -5.93 2.30 0.63
C GLY A 76 -5.94 1.65 2.03
N GLY A 77 -7.16 1.38 2.58
CA GLY A 77 -7.37 0.73 3.88
C GLY A 77 -7.15 1.64 5.10
N ALA A 78 -7.84 1.32 6.19
CA ALA A 78 -7.99 2.15 7.39
C ALA A 78 -6.82 2.07 8.38
N ARG A 79 -5.96 1.05 8.26
CA ARG A 79 -4.86 0.80 9.20
C ARG A 79 -3.64 1.67 8.93
N ALA A 80 -2.93 2.00 10.02
CA ALA A 80 -1.64 2.67 9.93
C ALA A 80 -0.63 1.81 9.16
N LYS A 81 0.05 2.44 8.22
CA LYS A 81 1.02 1.80 7.36
C LYS A 81 2.15 2.76 6.98
N ALA A 82 3.29 2.22 6.61
CA ALA A 82 4.41 3.00 6.11
C ALA A 82 4.94 2.46 4.78
N LEU A 83 5.47 3.38 3.97
CA LEU A 83 6.24 3.02 2.79
C LEU A 83 7.72 3.04 3.19
N ILE A 84 8.35 1.88 3.14
CA ILE A 84 9.76 1.71 3.52
C ILE A 84 10.56 1.15 2.35
N ALA A 85 11.86 1.40 2.38
CA ALA A 85 12.87 0.71 1.60
C ALA A 85 13.73 -0.08 2.58
N TRP A 86 13.86 -1.38 2.38
CA TRP A 86 14.54 -2.27 3.29
C TRP A 86 15.67 -3.02 2.56
N ASN A 87 16.86 -2.93 3.15
CA ASN A 87 17.99 -3.75 2.75
C ASN A 87 18.06 -4.97 3.69
N GLU A 88 17.70 -6.13 3.17
CA GLU A 88 17.65 -7.37 3.97
C GLU A 88 19.03 -7.81 4.47
N LYS A 89 20.12 -7.47 3.76
CA LYS A 89 21.49 -7.87 4.12
C LYS A 89 22.03 -7.09 5.32
N THR A 90 21.78 -5.77 5.34
CA THR A 90 22.25 -4.88 6.41
C THR A 90 21.20 -4.65 7.49
N ASN A 91 19.95 -5.08 7.22
CA ASN A 91 18.77 -4.80 8.02
C ASN A 91 18.48 -3.30 8.21
N GLU A 92 18.97 -2.46 7.29
CA GLU A 92 18.69 -1.03 7.28
C GLU A 92 17.33 -0.74 6.65
N ILE A 93 16.58 0.15 7.28
CA ILE A 93 15.28 0.63 6.79
C ILE A 93 15.38 2.13 6.54
N ARG A 94 14.96 2.53 5.35
CA ARG A 94 14.91 3.92 4.89
C ARG A 94 13.53 4.30 4.37
N SER A 95 13.33 5.56 4.05
CA SER A 95 12.08 6.03 3.45
C SER A 95 11.82 5.38 2.09
N GLY A 96 10.72 4.64 1.96
CA GLY A 96 10.27 4.07 0.68
C GLY A 96 9.67 5.11 -0.29
N GLN A 97 9.74 6.40 0.04
CA GLN A 97 9.34 7.50 -0.83
C GLN A 97 10.53 8.09 -1.60
N LEU A 98 11.75 7.84 -1.13
CA LEU A 98 12.98 8.26 -1.79
C LEU A 98 13.38 7.29 -2.89
N ASN A 99 14.19 7.77 -3.83
CA ASN A 99 14.86 6.92 -4.80
C ASN A 99 16.20 6.51 -4.19
N ILE A 100 16.26 5.28 -3.68
CA ILE A 100 17.41 4.73 -2.97
C ILE A 100 18.11 3.71 -3.89
N ASP A 101 19.34 3.36 -3.54
CA ASP A 101 20.20 2.43 -4.27
C ASP A 101 19.53 1.07 -4.55
N GLU A 102 20.03 0.36 -5.58
CA GLU A 102 19.47 -0.90 -6.08
C GLU A 102 19.49 -2.05 -5.04
N ASP A 103 20.23 -1.90 -3.94
CA ASP A 103 20.31 -2.89 -2.86
C ASP A 103 19.10 -2.88 -1.91
N TYR A 104 18.17 -1.95 -2.09
CA TYR A 104 16.97 -1.85 -1.29
C TYR A 104 15.73 -2.31 -2.06
N ASP A 105 14.93 -3.12 -1.40
CA ASP A 105 13.57 -3.45 -1.84
C ASP A 105 12.55 -2.50 -1.21
N TYR A 106 11.50 -2.17 -1.98
CA TYR A 106 10.44 -1.27 -1.52
C TYR A 106 9.24 -2.05 -1.01
N TRP A 107 8.76 -1.67 0.18
CA TRP A 107 7.71 -2.38 0.88
C TRP A 107 6.62 -1.43 1.41
N LEU A 108 5.40 -1.94 1.48
CA LEU A 108 4.33 -1.40 2.30
C LEU A 108 4.31 -2.20 3.60
N MET A 109 4.57 -1.55 4.74
CA MET A 109 4.53 -2.16 6.05
C MET A 109 3.24 -1.78 6.76
N LYS A 110 2.48 -2.75 7.23
CA LYS A 110 1.31 -2.60 8.11
C LYS A 110 1.72 -2.94 9.53
N PHE A 111 1.39 -2.05 10.47
CA PHE A 111 1.81 -2.21 11.86
C PHE A 111 0.90 -3.15 12.63
N ASP A 112 1.52 -3.99 13.49
CA ASP A 112 0.83 -4.74 14.52
C ASP A 112 0.52 -3.83 15.72
N ASN A 113 -0.49 -4.20 16.54
CA ASN A 113 -0.84 -3.53 17.80
C ASN A 113 -1.14 -2.01 17.74
N VAL A 114 -1.38 -1.45 16.57
CA VAL A 114 -1.85 -0.08 16.46
C VAL A 114 -3.38 -0.07 16.59
N ALA A 115 -3.85 0.18 17.82
CA ALA A 115 -5.13 -0.21 18.38
C ALA A 115 -6.42 0.45 17.83
N LYS A 116 -6.38 1.29 16.81
CA LYS A 116 -7.61 1.87 16.24
C LYS A 116 -7.65 1.75 14.72
N ASN A 117 -8.68 1.04 14.28
CA ASN A 117 -9.09 1.05 12.88
C ASN A 117 -9.84 2.36 12.60
N GLY A 118 -9.32 3.18 11.68
CA GLY A 118 -9.88 4.51 11.36
C GLY A 118 -11.30 4.50 10.79
N ASP A 119 -11.80 3.36 10.25
CA ASP A 119 -13.10 3.30 9.57
C ASP A 119 -14.27 2.92 10.49
N HIS A 120 -14.06 2.15 11.56
CA HIS A 120 -15.17 1.63 12.38
C HIS A 120 -15.04 1.82 13.87
N GLY A 121 -13.96 2.45 14.38
CA GLY A 121 -13.74 2.63 15.81
C GLY A 121 -13.61 1.33 16.61
N LEU A 122 -13.45 0.19 15.92
CA LEU A 122 -13.22 -1.11 16.51
C LEU A 122 -11.73 -1.27 16.82
N GLU A 123 -11.43 -1.86 17.96
CA GLU A 123 -10.07 -2.27 18.29
C GLU A 123 -9.68 -3.46 17.42
N ASP A 124 -8.53 -3.40 16.77
CA ASP A 124 -8.00 -4.52 16.01
C ASP A 124 -7.63 -5.66 16.99
N VAL A 125 -7.92 -6.88 16.57
CA VAL A 125 -7.45 -8.07 17.27
C VAL A 125 -5.92 -8.08 17.18
N PRO A 126 -5.20 -8.29 18.28
CA PRO A 126 -3.76 -8.52 18.25
C PRO A 126 -3.40 -9.61 17.22
N GLU A 127 -2.22 -9.49 16.59
CA GLU A 127 -1.72 -10.46 15.59
C GLU A 127 -2.50 -10.50 14.26
N TYR A 128 -3.32 -9.47 13.96
CA TYR A 128 -4.03 -9.42 12.67
C TYR A 128 -3.09 -9.47 11.47
N THR A 129 -1.90 -8.96 11.60
CA THR A 129 -0.81 -9.02 10.61
C THR A 129 -0.41 -10.46 10.28
N LEU A 130 -0.47 -11.37 11.25
CA LEU A 130 -0.24 -12.80 11.04
C LEU A 130 -1.38 -13.45 10.26
N ILE A 131 -2.63 -12.99 10.45
CA ILE A 131 -3.77 -13.43 9.65
C ILE A 131 -3.57 -13.03 8.18
N GLU A 132 -3.16 -11.78 7.90
CA GLU A 132 -2.83 -11.34 6.54
C GLU A 132 -1.72 -12.20 5.92
N TYR A 133 -0.70 -12.55 6.69
CA TYR A 133 0.36 -13.44 6.22
C TYR A 133 -0.14 -14.87 5.95
N ALA A 134 -1.06 -15.38 6.76
CA ALA A 134 -1.69 -16.68 6.50
C ALA A 134 -2.50 -16.66 5.20
N TYR A 135 -3.27 -15.60 4.94
CA TYR A 135 -3.96 -15.42 3.66
C TYR A 135 -3.00 -15.36 2.47
N TYR A 136 -1.87 -14.69 2.61
CA TYR A 136 -0.81 -14.70 1.59
C TYR A 136 -0.34 -16.12 1.28
N LYS A 137 -0.04 -16.94 2.30
CA LYS A 137 0.39 -18.33 2.13
C LYS A 137 -0.70 -19.17 1.43
N MET A 138 -1.96 -19.04 1.87
CA MET A 138 -3.10 -19.73 1.25
C MET A 138 -3.28 -19.33 -0.22
N ALA A 139 -3.10 -18.05 -0.55
CA ALA A 139 -3.22 -17.56 -1.92
C ALA A 139 -2.12 -18.14 -2.83
N LEU A 140 -0.87 -18.23 -2.33
CA LEU A 140 0.22 -18.89 -3.07
C LEU A 140 -0.07 -20.38 -3.31
N ASP A 141 -0.56 -21.09 -2.29
CA ASP A 141 -0.92 -22.51 -2.39
C ASP A 141 -2.09 -22.73 -3.39
N ALA A 142 -2.97 -21.75 -3.51
CA ALA A 142 -4.03 -21.71 -4.52
C ALA A 142 -3.56 -21.30 -5.94
N GLY A 143 -2.26 -21.08 -6.16
CA GLY A 143 -1.69 -20.69 -7.45
C GLY A 143 -1.95 -19.22 -7.85
N ILE A 144 -2.30 -18.38 -6.90
CA ILE A 144 -2.49 -16.94 -7.16
C ILE A 144 -1.13 -16.26 -7.23
N LEU A 145 -0.92 -15.49 -8.29
CA LEU A 145 0.25 -14.61 -8.41
C LEU A 145 0.10 -13.44 -7.45
N MET A 146 0.81 -13.52 -6.34
CA MET A 146 0.84 -12.48 -5.30
C MET A 146 2.18 -11.77 -5.24
N SER A 147 2.17 -10.52 -4.78
CA SER A 147 3.39 -9.82 -4.41
C SER A 147 4.05 -10.52 -3.22
N ASP A 148 5.38 -10.51 -3.16
CA ASP A 148 6.10 -11.11 -2.03
C ASP A 148 5.67 -10.43 -0.72
N CYS A 149 5.34 -11.26 0.29
CA CYS A 149 4.94 -10.78 1.61
C CYS A 149 5.82 -11.40 2.68
N ARG A 150 6.09 -10.64 3.74
CA ARG A 150 6.93 -11.06 4.87
C ARG A 150 6.39 -10.56 6.19
N ILE A 151 6.81 -11.21 7.26
CA ILE A 151 6.68 -10.70 8.62
C ILE A 151 8.01 -10.09 9.04
N TYR A 152 7.96 -8.84 9.46
CA TYR A 152 9.07 -8.14 10.09
C TYR A 152 8.84 -8.11 11.59
N SER A 153 9.63 -8.91 12.33
CA SER A 153 9.53 -8.99 13.79
C SER A 153 10.46 -7.96 14.44
N ASN A 154 9.91 -7.10 15.28
CA ASN A 154 10.67 -6.08 16.01
C ASN A 154 10.04 -5.84 17.38
N ALA A 155 10.86 -5.82 18.43
CA ALA A 155 10.43 -5.57 19.81
C ALA A 155 9.23 -6.40 20.31
N GLY A 156 9.07 -7.63 19.79
CA GLY A 156 7.97 -8.53 20.14
C GLY A 156 6.70 -8.34 19.33
N GLU A 157 6.68 -7.40 18.40
CA GLU A 157 5.59 -7.16 17.45
C GLU A 157 5.91 -7.76 16.08
N ASN A 158 4.86 -8.18 15.34
CA ASN A 158 4.97 -8.82 14.04
C ASN A 158 4.28 -7.97 12.97
N HIS A 159 5.04 -7.15 12.27
CA HIS A 159 4.52 -6.27 11.22
C HIS A 159 4.41 -7.03 9.90
N PHE A 160 3.30 -6.86 9.18
CA PHE A 160 3.12 -7.44 7.85
C PHE A 160 3.70 -6.52 6.79
N MET A 161 4.49 -7.06 5.88
CA MET A 161 5.07 -6.34 4.76
C MET A 161 4.65 -6.95 3.43
N THR A 162 4.26 -6.10 2.49
CA THR A 162 4.03 -6.47 1.09
C THR A 162 5.01 -5.72 0.21
N LYS A 163 5.75 -6.44 -0.64
CA LYS A 163 6.70 -5.86 -1.59
C LYS A 163 5.96 -5.04 -2.64
N ARG A 164 6.43 -3.84 -2.91
CA ARG A 164 5.82 -2.96 -3.91
C ARG A 164 6.19 -3.41 -5.31
N PHE A 165 5.20 -3.76 -6.11
CA PHE A 165 5.35 -4.12 -7.51
C PHE A 165 5.42 -2.90 -8.45
N ASP A 166 5.08 -1.72 -7.95
CA ASP A 166 5.20 -0.46 -8.67
C ASP A 166 6.59 0.20 -8.52
N ARG A 167 7.54 -0.54 -7.93
CA ARG A 167 8.95 -0.17 -7.79
C ARG A 167 9.83 -1.35 -8.20
N ILE A 168 10.60 -1.19 -9.27
CA ILE A 168 11.53 -2.22 -9.78
C ILE A 168 12.91 -1.58 -9.88
N HIS A 169 13.86 -2.06 -9.09
CA HIS A 169 15.22 -1.51 -9.02
C HIS A 169 15.20 0.03 -8.88
N GLY A 170 14.45 0.54 -7.92
CA GLY A 170 14.29 1.97 -7.68
C GLY A 170 13.42 2.73 -8.70
N LYS A 171 13.12 2.14 -9.86
CA LYS A 171 12.33 2.78 -10.91
C LYS A 171 10.85 2.62 -10.68
N LYS A 172 10.10 3.70 -10.96
CA LYS A 172 8.63 3.72 -10.87
C LYS A 172 8.02 3.00 -12.08
N VAL A 173 7.02 2.16 -11.81
CA VAL A 173 6.18 1.51 -12.83
C VAL A 173 4.80 2.15 -12.79
N HIS A 174 4.23 2.47 -13.95
CA HIS A 174 2.89 3.05 -14.01
C HIS A 174 1.86 2.04 -13.51
N MET A 175 0.99 2.51 -12.61
CA MET A 175 -0.02 1.69 -11.95
C MET A 175 -1.32 2.47 -11.88
N GLN A 176 -2.45 1.80 -12.13
CA GLN A 176 -3.78 2.30 -11.84
C GLN A 176 -4.66 1.19 -11.23
N SER A 177 -5.48 1.54 -10.25
CA SER A 177 -6.51 0.63 -9.77
C SER A 177 -7.70 0.59 -10.74
N LEU A 178 -8.48 -0.50 -10.71
CA LEU A 178 -9.73 -0.61 -11.47
C LEU A 178 -10.66 0.56 -11.16
N GLY A 179 -10.78 0.93 -9.88
CA GLY A 179 -11.62 2.07 -9.48
C GLY A 179 -11.18 3.39 -10.11
N ALA A 180 -9.86 3.64 -10.23
CA ALA A 180 -9.34 4.84 -10.90
C ALA A 180 -9.54 4.78 -12.41
N MET A 181 -9.32 3.63 -13.04
CA MET A 181 -9.41 3.45 -14.48
C MET A 181 -10.86 3.49 -14.98
N ALA A 182 -11.79 2.87 -14.26
CA ALA A 182 -13.20 2.79 -14.59
C ALA A 182 -14.04 3.94 -13.97
N HIS A 183 -13.41 4.86 -13.22
CA HIS A 183 -14.09 5.94 -12.48
C HIS A 183 -15.18 5.44 -11.51
N ILE A 184 -14.96 4.29 -10.87
CA ILE A 184 -15.89 3.68 -9.93
C ILE A 184 -15.47 4.00 -8.50
N SER A 185 -16.41 4.53 -7.71
CA SER A 185 -16.20 4.77 -6.27
C SER A 185 -16.17 3.47 -5.49
N TYR A 186 -15.10 3.22 -4.73
CA TYR A 186 -15.00 2.07 -3.84
C TYR A 186 -15.90 2.19 -2.60
N LYS A 187 -16.40 3.41 -2.32
CA LYS A 187 -17.30 3.69 -1.18
C LYS A 187 -18.74 3.27 -1.43
N GLU A 188 -19.07 3.00 -2.67
CA GLU A 188 -20.40 2.60 -3.08
C GLU A 188 -20.40 1.10 -3.40
N PRO A 189 -20.86 0.23 -2.47
CA PRO A 189 -20.87 -1.19 -2.70
C PRO A 189 -21.78 -1.56 -3.85
N ARG A 190 -21.45 -2.64 -4.56
CA ARG A 190 -22.21 -3.20 -5.70
C ARG A 190 -22.17 -2.41 -7.01
N LEU A 191 -21.35 -1.35 -7.13
CA LEU A 191 -21.18 -0.64 -8.40
C LEU A 191 -20.34 -1.39 -9.42
N CYS A 192 -19.56 -2.39 -9.01
CA CYS A 192 -18.74 -3.20 -9.90
C CYS A 192 -18.86 -4.67 -9.54
N SER A 193 -19.30 -5.47 -10.50
CA SER A 193 -19.25 -6.92 -10.39
C SER A 193 -17.95 -7.47 -11.00
N TYR A 194 -17.63 -8.73 -10.74
CA TYR A 194 -16.47 -9.39 -11.36
C TYR A 194 -16.60 -9.48 -12.88
N GLU A 195 -17.81 -9.65 -13.41
CA GLU A 195 -18.08 -9.64 -14.85
C GLU A 195 -17.77 -8.28 -15.47
N MET A 196 -18.17 -7.18 -14.80
CA MET A 196 -17.85 -5.82 -15.23
C MET A 196 -16.33 -5.60 -15.20
N ALA A 197 -15.67 -6.02 -14.14
CA ALA A 197 -14.20 -5.95 -14.03
C ALA A 197 -13.50 -6.72 -15.16
N ALA A 198 -13.96 -7.94 -15.47
CA ALA A 198 -13.45 -8.72 -16.60
C ALA A 198 -13.73 -8.05 -17.96
N GLY A 199 -14.87 -7.33 -18.09
CA GLY A 199 -15.18 -6.50 -19.24
C GLY A 199 -14.12 -5.40 -19.46
N TYR A 200 -13.81 -4.62 -18.42
CA TYR A 200 -12.76 -3.60 -18.46
C TYR A 200 -11.38 -4.17 -18.82
N MET A 201 -11.04 -5.35 -18.28
CA MET A 201 -9.78 -6.03 -18.59
C MET A 201 -9.66 -6.37 -20.08
N ARG A 202 -10.78 -6.74 -20.73
CA ARG A 202 -10.82 -6.97 -22.18
C ARG A 202 -10.70 -5.67 -22.98
N GLU A 203 -11.34 -4.61 -22.53
CA GLU A 203 -11.26 -3.28 -23.19
C GLU A 203 -9.83 -2.73 -23.21
N ILE A 204 -9.03 -3.00 -22.18
CA ILE A 204 -7.60 -2.64 -22.14
C ILE A 204 -6.67 -3.73 -22.69
N TYR A 205 -7.22 -4.72 -23.38
CA TYR A 205 -6.50 -5.79 -24.10
C TYR A 205 -5.58 -6.63 -23.21
N LEU A 206 -5.98 -6.94 -21.97
CA LEU A 206 -5.21 -7.85 -21.13
C LEU A 206 -5.14 -9.26 -21.75
N PRO A 207 -3.99 -9.94 -21.65
CA PRO A 207 -3.85 -11.30 -22.13
C PRO A 207 -4.71 -12.27 -21.32
N MET A 208 -5.16 -13.37 -21.93
CA MET A 208 -6.07 -14.35 -21.31
C MET A 208 -5.56 -14.85 -19.97
N LYS A 209 -4.26 -15.07 -19.83
CA LYS A 209 -3.67 -15.53 -18.57
C LYS A 209 -3.85 -14.55 -17.41
N ASP A 210 -3.96 -13.25 -17.67
CA ASP A 210 -4.27 -12.25 -16.63
C ASP A 210 -5.75 -12.33 -16.22
N ILE A 211 -6.64 -12.63 -17.17
CA ILE A 211 -8.06 -12.86 -16.92
C ILE A 211 -8.27 -14.16 -16.12
N GLU A 212 -7.50 -15.21 -16.43
CA GLU A 212 -7.50 -16.47 -15.66
C GLU A 212 -7.02 -16.26 -14.23
N GLN A 213 -5.95 -15.49 -14.03
CA GLN A 213 -5.48 -15.10 -12.70
C GLN A 213 -6.52 -14.27 -11.95
N PHE A 214 -7.20 -13.36 -12.60
CA PHE A 214 -8.29 -12.59 -12.00
C PHE A 214 -9.45 -13.50 -11.57
N TYR A 215 -9.85 -14.44 -12.42
CA TYR A 215 -10.86 -15.44 -12.07
C TYR A 215 -10.44 -16.30 -10.85
N SER A 216 -9.19 -16.74 -10.79
CA SER A 216 -8.67 -17.49 -9.64
C SER A 216 -8.73 -16.65 -8.34
N ARG A 217 -8.42 -15.34 -8.41
CA ARG A 217 -8.57 -14.43 -7.26
C ARG A 217 -10.03 -14.28 -6.83
N MET A 218 -10.95 -14.16 -7.78
CA MET A 218 -12.40 -14.11 -7.49
C MET A 218 -12.85 -15.36 -6.72
N VAL A 219 -12.48 -16.56 -7.21
CA VAL A 219 -12.83 -17.82 -6.54
C VAL A 219 -12.21 -17.88 -5.14
N PHE A 220 -10.94 -17.48 -5.00
CA PHE A 220 -10.26 -17.43 -3.71
C PHE A 220 -10.97 -16.48 -2.74
N ASN A 221 -11.31 -15.26 -3.17
CA ASN A 221 -12.01 -14.28 -2.34
C ASN A 221 -13.36 -14.82 -1.84
N CYS A 222 -14.11 -15.52 -2.69
CA CYS A 222 -15.36 -16.14 -2.30
C CYS A 222 -15.17 -17.28 -1.29
N VAL A 223 -14.19 -18.17 -1.52
CA VAL A 223 -13.97 -19.37 -0.69
C VAL A 223 -13.32 -18.98 0.65
N ALA A 224 -12.35 -18.07 0.62
CA ALA A 224 -11.65 -17.59 1.81
C ALA A 224 -12.42 -16.48 2.55
N VAL A 225 -13.63 -16.12 2.09
CA VAL A 225 -14.51 -15.12 2.71
C VAL A 225 -13.79 -13.76 2.87
N ASN A 226 -13.08 -13.32 1.83
CA ASN A 226 -12.50 -11.97 1.84
C ASN A 226 -13.62 -10.93 1.68
N GLN A 227 -13.87 -10.15 2.74
CA GLN A 227 -14.94 -9.15 2.78
C GLN A 227 -14.48 -7.75 2.33
N ASP A 228 -13.18 -7.52 2.19
CA ASP A 228 -12.62 -6.23 1.74
C ASP A 228 -12.22 -6.29 0.26
N ASP A 229 -13.03 -6.95 -0.56
CA ASP A 229 -12.79 -7.07 -1.99
C ASP A 229 -13.49 -5.95 -2.77
N HIS A 230 -12.76 -4.90 -3.05
CA HIS A 230 -13.27 -3.73 -3.76
C HIS A 230 -12.34 -3.29 -4.90
N VAL A 231 -12.84 -2.42 -5.79
CA VAL A 231 -12.16 -1.97 -7.02
C VAL A 231 -10.80 -1.30 -6.83
N LYS A 232 -10.41 -0.93 -5.62
CA LYS A 232 -9.05 -0.44 -5.32
C LYS A 232 -8.04 -1.58 -5.12
N ASN A 233 -8.51 -2.80 -4.79
CA ASN A 233 -7.66 -3.97 -4.57
C ASN A 233 -7.34 -4.72 -5.88
N ILE A 234 -7.89 -4.24 -6.99
CA ILE A 234 -7.57 -4.70 -8.34
C ILE A 234 -6.77 -3.59 -9.01
N SER A 235 -5.54 -3.87 -9.42
CA SER A 235 -4.66 -2.88 -10.05
C SER A 235 -4.05 -3.42 -11.33
N PHE A 236 -3.70 -2.49 -12.21
CA PHE A 236 -3.05 -2.77 -13.50
C PHE A 236 -1.73 -2.02 -13.59
N LEU A 237 -0.75 -2.64 -14.20
CA LEU A 237 0.56 -2.08 -14.48
C LEU A 237 0.68 -1.83 -15.98
N MET A 238 1.27 -0.71 -16.36
CA MET A 238 1.57 -0.41 -17.74
C MET A 238 3.07 -0.28 -17.94
N ASN A 239 3.58 -0.98 -18.96
CA ASN A 239 4.96 -0.86 -19.36
C ASN A 239 5.19 0.40 -20.25
N ARG A 240 6.45 0.63 -20.63
CA ARG A 240 6.80 1.80 -21.47
C ARG A 240 6.25 1.73 -22.90
N SER A 241 5.84 0.55 -23.36
CA SER A 241 5.21 0.34 -24.68
C SER A 241 3.70 0.59 -24.64
N GLY A 242 3.12 0.91 -23.47
CA GLY A 242 1.68 1.11 -23.30
C GLY A 242 0.88 -0.17 -23.11
N GLU A 243 1.53 -1.31 -22.91
CA GLU A 243 0.87 -2.59 -22.68
C GLU A 243 0.51 -2.76 -21.22
N TRP A 244 -0.76 -3.08 -20.99
CA TRP A 244 -1.30 -3.29 -19.65
C TRP A 244 -1.22 -4.76 -19.22
N ARG A 245 -1.02 -4.98 -17.94
CA ARG A 245 -1.01 -6.27 -17.27
C ARG A 245 -1.74 -6.18 -15.93
N LEU A 246 -2.36 -7.26 -15.50
CA LEU A 246 -2.87 -7.37 -14.14
C LEU A 246 -1.68 -7.34 -13.16
N SER A 247 -1.76 -6.51 -12.12
CA SER A 247 -0.74 -6.52 -11.06
C SER A 247 -0.74 -7.85 -10.31
N PRO A 248 0.34 -8.24 -9.62
CA PRO A 248 0.23 -9.23 -8.55
C PRO A 248 -0.88 -8.86 -7.57
N ALA A 249 -1.49 -9.84 -6.91
CA ALA A 249 -2.36 -9.57 -5.75
C ALA A 249 -1.51 -9.06 -4.57
N TYR A 250 -2.11 -8.30 -3.62
CA TYR A 250 -1.39 -7.65 -2.53
C TYR A 250 -2.31 -7.38 -1.33
#